data_0631fdf1deb6c65e012fd824cbe8fa52
#
_entry.id   0631fdf1deb6c65e012fd824cbe8fa52
#
_cell.length_a   1.000
_cell.length_b   1.000
_cell.length_c   1.000
_cell.angle_alpha   90.00
_cell.angle_beta   90.00
_cell.angle_gamma   90.00
#
_symmetry.space_group_name_H-M   'P 1'
#
loop_
_entity.id
_entity.type
_entity.pdbx_description
1 polymer ?
#
loop_
_entity_poly.entity_id
_entity_poly.type
_entity_poly.pdbx_seq_one_letter_code
_entity_poly.pdbx_strand_id
1 'polypeptide(L)'
;ECRRAEVLRGIAGKIPCIHFCSKETYFNALDDVISGLRRDGIDDIVILSLSTETDSIVSGAVKNGVYGEIRFMSCRKFKGLEADAVILVDFTERTVTDDAMLFYVGASRARIRLEIMTVMDNESCRNALERTEGACAGRRPMRDLASMLKCTALVHY
;
A
#
# COMPACT_ATOMS: atom_id res chain seq x y z
N GLU A 1 -11.60 14.87 -3.70
CA GLU A 1 -10.85 14.97 -2.45
C GLU A 1 -11.65 14.52 -1.24
N CYS A 2 -12.92 14.93 -1.12
CA CYS A 2 -13.77 14.42 -0.06
C CYS A 2 -13.92 12.90 -0.11
N ARG A 3 -13.98 12.31 -1.30
CA ARG A 3 -14.01 10.86 -1.49
C ARG A 3 -12.76 10.16 -0.99
N ARG A 4 -11.59 10.77 -1.16
CA ARG A 4 -10.32 10.25 -0.66
C ARG A 4 -10.37 10.04 0.85
N ALA A 5 -10.73 11.11 1.55
CA ALA A 5 -10.80 11.10 3.00
C ALA A 5 -11.85 10.10 3.50
N GLU A 6 -12.98 9.97 2.79
CA GLU A 6 -14.04 9.05 3.15
C GLU A 6 -13.63 7.58 3.01
N VAL A 7 -12.96 7.22 1.91
CA VAL A 7 -12.49 5.85 1.70
C VAL A 7 -11.54 5.43 2.81
N LEU A 8 -10.56 6.27 3.15
CA LEU A 8 -9.58 5.93 4.18
C LEU A 8 -10.15 6.02 5.60
N ARG A 9 -11.14 6.87 5.84
CA ARG A 9 -11.84 6.97 7.13
C ARG A 9 -12.82 5.83 7.38
N GLY A 10 -13.31 5.20 6.31
CA GLY A 10 -14.23 4.07 6.41
C GLY A 10 -13.59 2.80 6.93
N ILE A 11 -12.26 2.75 7.06
CA ILE A 11 -11.54 1.60 7.58
C ILE A 11 -11.64 1.63 9.10
N ALA A 12 -12.36 0.68 9.67
CA ALA A 12 -12.57 0.61 11.11
C ALA A 12 -11.25 0.30 11.83
N GLY A 13 -10.99 1.03 12.90
CA GLY A 13 -9.97 0.69 13.88
C GLY A 13 -8.66 1.45 13.73
N LYS A 14 -7.82 1.17 12.76
CA LYS A 14 -6.49 1.78 12.67
C LYS A 14 -6.29 2.65 11.45
N ILE A 15 -5.50 3.71 11.63
CA ILE A 15 -5.04 4.54 10.53
C ILE A 15 -4.20 3.66 9.59
N PRO A 16 -4.42 3.73 8.28
CA PRO A 16 -3.60 2.97 7.32
C PRO A 16 -2.13 3.31 7.45
N CYS A 17 -1.28 2.33 7.22
CA CYS A 17 0.17 2.50 7.25
C CYS A 17 0.76 2.38 5.86
N ILE A 18 1.73 3.23 5.54
CA ILE A 18 2.54 3.09 4.35
C ILE A 18 3.97 2.76 4.77
N HIS A 19 4.49 1.64 4.26
CA HIS A 19 5.80 1.09 4.59
C HIS A 19 6.78 1.43 3.48
N PHE A 20 7.74 2.30 3.80
CA PHE A 20 8.81 2.68 2.87
C PHE A 20 10.00 1.75 3.07
N CYS A 21 10.30 0.95 2.07
CA CYS A 21 11.33 -0.09 2.14
C CYS A 21 12.37 0.12 1.05
N SER A 22 13.58 -0.39 1.30
CA SER A 22 14.54 -0.61 0.21
C SER A 22 14.21 -1.95 -0.45
N LYS A 23 14.84 -2.25 -1.59
CA LYS A 23 14.66 -3.55 -2.24
C LYS A 23 15.11 -4.68 -1.34
N GLU A 24 16.14 -4.44 -0.51
CA GLU A 24 16.72 -5.42 0.40
C GLU A 24 15.83 -5.70 1.60
N THR A 25 15.08 -4.69 2.08
CA THR A 25 14.26 -4.83 3.28
C THR A 25 12.79 -5.13 2.99
N TYR A 26 12.38 -5.07 1.73
CA TYR A 26 10.97 -5.15 1.33
C TYR A 26 10.28 -6.42 1.82
N PHE A 27 10.86 -7.57 1.52
CA PHE A 27 10.21 -8.84 1.85
C PHE A 27 10.20 -9.11 3.36
N ASN A 28 11.24 -8.70 4.07
CA ASN A 28 11.24 -8.79 5.53
C ASN A 28 10.14 -7.91 6.13
N ALA A 29 9.98 -6.71 5.62
CA ALA A 29 8.91 -5.81 6.07
C ALA A 29 7.52 -6.37 5.74
N LEU A 30 7.36 -6.97 4.57
CA LEU A 30 6.10 -7.59 4.18
C LEU A 30 5.76 -8.77 5.10
N ASP A 31 6.75 -9.61 5.40
CA ASP A 31 6.57 -10.73 6.33
C ASP A 31 6.17 -10.24 7.72
N ASP A 32 6.78 -9.16 8.19
CA ASP A 32 6.44 -8.55 9.47
C ASP A 32 5.01 -8.00 9.49
N VAL A 33 4.58 -7.40 8.39
CA VAL A 33 3.20 -6.91 8.24
C VAL A 33 2.21 -8.06 8.34
N ILE A 34 2.46 -9.14 7.61
CA ILE A 34 1.59 -10.33 7.63
C ILE A 34 1.54 -10.94 9.02
N SER A 35 2.70 -11.10 9.66
CA SER A 35 2.77 -11.65 11.02
C SER A 35 2.05 -10.77 12.03
N GLY A 36 2.17 -9.46 11.89
CA GLY A 36 1.48 -8.50 12.75
C GLY A 36 -0.03 -8.58 12.61
N LEU A 37 -0.53 -8.70 11.38
CA LEU A 37 -1.95 -8.85 11.13
C LEU A 37 -2.50 -10.14 11.77
N ARG A 38 -1.77 -11.23 11.62
CA ARG A 38 -2.17 -12.52 12.22
C ARG A 38 -2.16 -12.47 13.75
N ARG A 39 -1.18 -11.80 14.35
CA ARG A 39 -1.14 -11.58 15.81
C ARG A 39 -2.34 -10.79 16.31
N ASP A 40 -2.83 -9.87 15.49
CA ASP A 40 -4.03 -9.08 15.80
C ASP A 40 -5.33 -9.85 15.52
N GLY A 41 -5.24 -11.13 15.15
CA GLY A 41 -6.39 -12.00 14.91
C GLY A 41 -6.98 -11.88 13.52
N ILE A 42 -6.28 -11.26 12.59
CA ILE A 42 -6.76 -11.08 11.21
C ILE A 42 -6.17 -12.16 10.32
N ASP A 43 -7.00 -13.06 9.84
CA ASP A 43 -6.59 -14.16 8.97
C ASP A 43 -7.04 -13.96 7.51
N ASP A 44 -8.10 -13.17 7.29
CA ASP A 44 -8.59 -12.85 5.95
C ASP A 44 -7.75 -11.71 5.38
N ILE A 45 -6.65 -12.06 4.74
CA ILE A 45 -5.65 -11.14 4.18
C ILE A 45 -5.58 -11.35 2.67
N VAL A 46 -5.54 -10.26 1.93
CA VAL A 46 -5.29 -10.29 0.49
C VAL A 46 -4.13 -9.34 0.16
N ILE A 47 -3.27 -9.76 -0.76
CA ILE A 47 -2.25 -8.90 -1.34
C ILE A 47 -2.79 -8.44 -2.69
N LEU A 48 -2.95 -7.14 -2.85
CA LEU A 48 -3.43 -6.53 -4.10
C LEU A 48 -2.32 -5.72 -4.75
N SER A 49 -2.07 -6.01 -6.02
CA SER A 49 -1.09 -5.26 -6.80
C SER A 49 -1.75 -4.08 -7.49
N LEU A 50 -1.08 -2.93 -7.40
CA LEU A 50 -1.44 -1.74 -8.18
C LEU A 50 -0.87 -1.80 -9.60
N SER A 51 -0.15 -2.87 -9.91
CA SER A 51 0.37 -3.21 -11.23
C SER A 51 -0.35 -4.44 -11.76
N THR A 52 0.26 -5.14 -12.71
CA THR A 52 -0.23 -6.45 -13.16
C THR A 52 0.32 -7.53 -12.23
N GLU A 53 -0.31 -8.69 -12.22
CA GLU A 53 0.15 -9.81 -11.40
C GLU A 53 1.54 -10.30 -11.81
N THR A 54 1.85 -10.23 -13.10
CA THR A 54 3.15 -10.65 -13.64
C THR A 54 4.26 -9.66 -13.38
N ASP A 55 3.95 -8.36 -13.39
CA ASP A 55 4.93 -7.30 -13.21
C ASP A 55 5.14 -6.92 -11.75
N SER A 56 4.34 -7.47 -10.84
CA SER A 56 4.43 -7.15 -9.42
C SER A 56 5.76 -7.56 -8.82
N ILE A 57 6.25 -6.75 -7.89
CA ILE A 57 7.46 -7.06 -7.12
C ILE A 57 7.35 -8.38 -6.37
N VAL A 58 6.13 -8.80 -6.01
CA VAL A 58 5.90 -10.04 -5.26
C VAL A 58 5.59 -11.25 -6.15
N SER A 59 5.53 -11.08 -7.46
CA SER A 59 5.09 -12.15 -8.37
C SER A 59 5.94 -13.42 -8.26
N GLY A 60 7.24 -13.29 -8.16
CA GLY A 60 8.15 -14.44 -8.02
C GLY A 60 7.93 -15.19 -6.72
N ALA A 61 7.80 -14.46 -5.61
CA ALA A 61 7.56 -15.05 -4.30
C ALA A 61 6.20 -15.77 -4.26
N VAL A 62 5.17 -15.19 -4.86
CA VAL A 62 3.84 -15.81 -4.93
C VAL A 62 3.91 -17.10 -5.75
N LYS A 63 4.57 -17.10 -6.90
CA LYS A 63 4.75 -18.29 -7.73
C LYS A 63 5.48 -19.40 -7.01
N ASN A 64 6.42 -19.05 -6.14
CA ASN A 64 7.20 -20.01 -5.35
C ASN A 64 6.48 -20.47 -4.08
N GLY A 65 5.24 -20.04 -3.87
CA GLY A 65 4.44 -20.47 -2.73
C GLY A 65 4.84 -19.85 -1.40
N VAL A 66 5.63 -18.77 -1.40
CA VAL A 66 6.12 -18.11 -0.18
C VAL A 66 4.96 -17.61 0.69
N TYR A 67 3.90 -17.12 0.06
CA TYR A 67 2.73 -16.57 0.78
C TYR A 67 1.58 -17.56 0.92
N GLY A 68 1.76 -18.80 0.43
CA GLY A 68 0.85 -19.92 0.67
C GLY A 68 -0.61 -19.61 0.36
N GLU A 69 -1.42 -19.56 1.39
CA GLU A 69 -2.88 -19.40 1.27
C GLU A 69 -3.35 -17.96 1.10
N ILE A 70 -2.45 -16.98 1.18
CA ILE A 70 -2.83 -15.58 1.02
C ILE A 70 -3.18 -15.33 -0.44
N ARG A 71 -4.38 -14.81 -0.69
CA ARG A 71 -4.80 -14.47 -2.04
C ARG A 71 -3.94 -13.33 -2.59
N PHE A 72 -3.57 -13.44 -3.85
CA PHE A 72 -2.83 -12.40 -4.55
C PHE A 72 -3.48 -12.17 -5.91
N MET A 73 -3.78 -10.91 -6.21
CA MET A 73 -4.30 -10.53 -7.52
C MET A 73 -4.11 -9.03 -7.75
N SER A 74 -4.36 -8.57 -8.97
CA SER A 74 -4.35 -7.14 -9.25
C SER A 74 -5.61 -6.49 -8.66
N CYS A 75 -5.51 -5.19 -8.35
CA CYS A 75 -6.65 -4.43 -7.86
C CYS A 75 -7.83 -4.48 -8.83
N ARG A 76 -7.54 -4.51 -10.12
CA ARG A 76 -8.59 -4.57 -11.15
C ARG A 76 -9.41 -5.85 -11.08
N LYS A 77 -8.77 -6.97 -10.77
CA LYS A 77 -9.44 -8.27 -10.66
C LYS A 77 -10.22 -8.45 -9.36
N PHE A 78 -9.83 -7.73 -8.31
CA PHE A 78 -10.49 -7.80 -7.00
C PHE A 78 -11.74 -6.93 -6.93
N LYS A 79 -12.25 -6.53 -8.06
CA LYS A 79 -13.40 -5.63 -8.16
C LYS A 79 -14.64 -6.23 -7.52
N GLY A 80 -15.28 -5.48 -6.62
CA GLY A 80 -16.48 -5.92 -5.93
C GLY A 80 -16.26 -6.86 -4.75
N LEU A 81 -15.02 -7.27 -4.48
CA LEU A 81 -14.68 -8.13 -3.35
C LEU A 81 -14.10 -7.31 -2.20
N GLU A 82 -14.05 -7.91 -1.01
CA GLU A 82 -13.51 -7.29 0.20
C GLU A 82 -12.68 -8.30 0.99
N ALA A 83 -11.83 -7.80 1.86
CA ALA A 83 -11.06 -8.60 2.82
C ALA A 83 -10.90 -7.82 4.12
N ASP A 84 -10.67 -8.52 5.22
CA ASP A 84 -10.45 -7.87 6.51
C ASP A 84 -9.19 -7.03 6.48
N ALA A 85 -8.13 -7.55 5.88
CA ALA A 85 -6.89 -6.79 5.67
C ALA A 85 -6.50 -6.82 4.20
N VAL A 86 -6.12 -5.67 3.69
CA VAL A 86 -5.57 -5.50 2.35
C VAL A 86 -4.15 -5.00 2.48
N ILE A 87 -3.22 -5.66 1.78
CA ILE A 87 -1.85 -5.20 1.62
C ILE A 87 -1.71 -4.77 0.17
N LEU A 88 -1.58 -3.46 -0.05
CA LEU A 88 -1.37 -2.91 -1.39
C LEU A 88 0.12 -2.91 -1.70
N VAL A 89 0.52 -3.58 -2.77
CA VAL A 89 1.91 -3.62 -3.24
C VAL A 89 2.03 -2.89 -4.57
N ASP A 90 3.27 -2.63 -4.97
CA ASP A 90 3.58 -1.90 -6.22
C ASP A 90 3.09 -0.45 -6.20
N PHE A 91 3.07 0.15 -5.03
CA PHE A 91 2.79 1.57 -4.88
C PHE A 91 4.01 2.36 -5.38
N THR A 92 3.79 3.21 -6.37
CA THR A 92 4.86 3.98 -7.02
C THR A 92 4.46 5.46 -7.14
N GLU A 93 5.39 6.26 -7.66
CA GLU A 93 5.12 7.66 -7.96
C GLU A 93 3.87 7.81 -8.85
N ARG A 94 3.73 6.95 -9.86
CA ARG A 94 2.57 6.95 -10.75
C ARG A 94 1.24 6.69 -10.03
N THR A 95 1.27 5.90 -8.97
CA THR A 95 0.08 5.65 -8.16
C THR A 95 -0.49 6.94 -7.61
N VAL A 96 0.38 7.84 -7.19
CA VAL A 96 -0.02 9.13 -6.63
C VAL A 96 -0.45 10.11 -7.72
N THR A 97 0.26 10.14 -8.84
CA THR A 97 0.09 11.18 -9.86
C THR A 97 -0.92 10.81 -10.95
N ASP A 98 -0.88 9.57 -11.43
CA ASP A 98 -1.64 9.16 -12.61
C ASP A 98 -2.74 8.13 -12.30
N ASP A 99 -2.49 7.23 -11.36
CA ASP A 99 -3.37 6.09 -11.09
C ASP A 99 -4.05 6.17 -9.71
N ALA A 100 -4.30 7.37 -9.22
CA ALA A 100 -4.87 7.59 -7.89
C ALA A 100 -6.22 6.88 -7.70
N MET A 101 -7.04 6.81 -8.74
CA MET A 101 -8.33 6.12 -8.66
C MET A 101 -8.16 4.62 -8.39
N LEU A 102 -7.19 3.99 -9.03
CA LEU A 102 -6.92 2.57 -8.80
C LEU A 102 -6.49 2.32 -7.36
N PHE A 103 -5.65 3.21 -6.82
CA PHE A 103 -5.26 3.15 -5.42
C PHE A 103 -6.48 3.20 -4.49
N TYR A 104 -7.40 4.13 -4.70
CA TYR A 104 -8.58 4.26 -3.84
C TYR A 104 -9.55 3.10 -3.99
N VAL A 105 -9.67 2.55 -5.18
CA VAL A 105 -10.45 1.33 -5.39
C VAL A 105 -9.84 0.18 -4.57
N GLY A 106 -8.53 -0.02 -4.66
CA GLY A 106 -7.85 -1.06 -3.87
C GLY A 106 -7.98 -0.83 -2.37
N ALA A 107 -7.74 0.40 -1.92
CA ALA A 107 -7.83 0.76 -0.50
C ALA A 107 -9.24 0.53 0.06
N SER A 108 -10.28 0.77 -0.74
CA SER A 108 -11.67 0.61 -0.30
C SER A 108 -12.07 -0.85 -0.06
N ARG A 109 -11.24 -1.81 -0.46
CA ARG A 109 -11.53 -3.25 -0.27
C ARG A 109 -11.17 -3.75 1.13
N ALA A 110 -10.48 -2.94 1.93
CA ALA A 110 -10.11 -3.31 3.30
C ALA A 110 -11.26 -2.99 4.26
N ARG A 111 -11.69 -3.99 5.03
CA ARG A 111 -12.73 -3.79 6.06
C ARG A 111 -12.14 -3.30 7.39
N ILE A 112 -10.96 -3.78 7.77
CA ILE A 112 -10.37 -3.52 9.09
C ILE A 112 -9.01 -2.84 8.99
N ARG A 113 -8.13 -3.33 8.11
CA ARG A 113 -6.74 -2.87 8.03
C ARG A 113 -6.29 -2.67 6.60
N LEU A 114 -5.60 -1.58 6.37
CA LEU A 114 -4.94 -1.29 5.11
C LEU A 114 -3.46 -1.05 5.36
N GLU A 115 -2.61 -1.84 4.71
CA GLU A 115 -1.17 -1.70 4.73
C GLU A 115 -0.69 -1.47 3.31
N ILE A 116 0.19 -0.51 3.10
CA ILE A 116 0.71 -0.15 1.78
C ILE A 116 2.21 -0.37 1.79
N MET A 117 2.72 -1.07 0.78
CA MET A 117 4.14 -1.37 0.65
C MET A 117 4.72 -0.63 -0.55
N THR A 118 5.84 0.06 -0.37
CA THR A 118 6.48 0.78 -1.47
C THR A 118 7.99 0.75 -1.34
N VAL A 119 8.67 0.82 -2.49
CA VAL A 119 10.12 1.03 -2.57
C VAL A 119 10.46 2.47 -2.96
N MET A 120 9.50 3.38 -2.89
CA MET A 120 9.76 4.79 -3.15
C MET A 120 10.78 5.34 -2.16
N ASP A 121 11.75 6.07 -2.68
CA ASP A 121 12.75 6.77 -1.88
C ASP A 121 12.33 8.24 -1.66
N ASN A 122 13.17 9.00 -0.99
CA ASN A 122 12.90 10.41 -0.73
C ASN A 122 12.72 11.22 -2.02
N GLU A 123 13.51 10.93 -3.04
CA GLU A 123 13.41 11.62 -4.33
C GLU A 123 12.07 11.35 -5.01
N SER A 124 11.66 10.09 -5.08
CA SER A 124 10.38 9.70 -5.66
C SER A 124 9.20 10.33 -4.91
N CYS A 125 9.28 10.36 -3.58
CA CYS A 125 8.25 10.99 -2.76
C CYS A 125 8.17 12.49 -3.00
N ARG A 126 9.32 13.14 -3.10
CA ARG A 126 9.40 14.57 -3.39
C ARG A 126 8.81 14.89 -4.75
N ASN A 127 9.16 14.11 -5.78
CA ASN A 127 8.63 14.29 -7.13
C ASN A 127 7.12 14.10 -7.17
N ALA A 128 6.60 13.11 -6.49
CA ALA A 128 5.16 12.86 -6.41
C ALA A 128 4.43 14.02 -5.75
N LEU A 129 4.97 14.56 -4.67
CA LEU A 129 4.39 15.70 -3.97
C LEU A 129 4.39 16.95 -4.84
N GLU A 130 5.50 17.24 -5.51
CA GLU A 130 5.61 18.41 -6.39
C GLU A 130 4.61 18.35 -7.54
N ARG A 131 4.45 17.18 -8.14
CA ARG A 131 3.51 16.99 -9.26
C ARG A 131 2.05 17.05 -8.82
N THR A 132 1.76 16.68 -7.59
CA THR A 132 0.39 16.58 -7.08
C THR A 132 -0.05 17.87 -6.40
N GLU A 133 0.81 18.42 -5.54
CA GLU A 133 0.49 19.58 -4.72
C GLU A 133 1.01 20.90 -5.33
N GLY A 134 1.92 20.83 -6.30
CA GLY A 134 2.51 21.98 -6.92
C GLY A 134 3.46 22.77 -6.00
N ALA A 135 3.79 22.23 -4.85
CA ALA A 135 4.64 22.87 -3.85
C ALA A 135 5.90 22.07 -3.62
N CYS A 136 6.97 22.73 -3.18
CA CYS A 136 8.18 22.04 -2.78
C CYS A 136 7.91 21.17 -1.57
N ALA A 137 8.31 19.91 -1.65
CA ALA A 137 8.23 18.99 -0.53
C ALA A 137 9.13 19.50 0.61
N GLY A 138 8.67 19.32 1.84
CA GLY A 138 9.45 19.66 3.02
C GLY A 138 10.67 18.76 3.21
N ARG A 139 11.24 18.79 4.39
CA ARG A 139 12.46 18.03 4.72
C ARG A 139 12.22 16.54 4.88
N ARG A 140 10.97 16.11 4.98
CA ARG A 140 10.59 14.71 5.23
C ARG A 140 9.60 14.24 4.18
N PRO A 141 10.05 14.01 2.94
CA PRO A 141 9.14 13.68 1.84
C PRO A 141 8.30 12.43 2.07
N MET A 142 8.84 11.42 2.72
CA MET A 142 8.08 10.19 3.02
C MET A 142 6.93 10.47 3.99
N ARG A 143 7.20 11.23 5.05
CA ARG A 143 6.16 11.63 6.01
C ARG A 143 5.12 12.54 5.39
N ASP A 144 5.56 13.46 4.55
CA ASP A 144 4.67 14.39 3.88
C ASP A 144 3.75 13.66 2.91
N LEU A 145 4.29 12.69 2.17
CA LEU A 145 3.49 11.85 1.28
C LEU A 145 2.46 11.03 2.07
N ALA A 146 2.89 10.38 3.14
CA ALA A 146 1.99 9.60 3.99
C ALA A 146 0.89 10.48 4.57
N SER A 147 1.24 11.67 5.03
CA SER A 147 0.28 12.63 5.60
C SER A 147 -0.75 13.07 4.55
N MET A 148 -0.32 13.31 3.32
CA MET A 148 -1.22 13.63 2.23
C MET A 148 -2.23 12.51 1.98
N LEU A 149 -1.80 11.26 2.12
CA LEU A 149 -2.65 10.07 1.95
C LEU A 149 -3.41 9.69 3.23
N LYS A 150 -3.27 10.46 4.30
CA LYS A 150 -3.87 10.16 5.62
C LYS A 150 -3.38 8.83 6.19
N CYS A 151 -2.11 8.53 5.98
CA CYS A 151 -1.46 7.30 6.45
C CYS A 151 -0.36 7.62 7.46
N THR A 152 0.00 6.62 8.26
CA THR A 152 1.18 6.65 9.10
C THR A 152 2.37 6.12 8.29
N ALA A 153 3.48 6.84 8.31
CA ALA A 153 4.70 6.41 7.62
C ALA A 153 5.55 5.51 8.51
N LEU A 154 5.96 4.37 7.98
CA LEU A 154 6.92 3.47 8.63
C LEU A 154 8.08 3.24 7.66
N VAL A 155 9.30 3.46 8.11
CA VAL A 155 10.51 3.37 7.28
C VAL A 155 11.33 2.16 7.70
N HIS A 156 11.64 1.28 6.73
CA HIS A 156 12.31 -0.01 6.95
C HIS A 156 13.65 -0.08 6.19
N TYR A 157 14.49 0.88 6.35
CA TYR A 157 15.78 0.89 5.66
C TYR A 157 16.88 0.20 6.47
#